data_8941c2bc413c20b2ee4143bbc002db55
#
_entry.id   8941c2bc413c20b2ee4143bbc002db55
#
_cell.length_a   1.000
_cell.length_b   1.000
_cell.length_c   1.000
_cell.angle_alpha   90.00
_cell.angle_beta   90.00
_cell.angle_gamma   90.00
#
_symmetry.space_group_name_H-M   'P 1'
#
loop_
_entity.id
_entity.type
_entity.pdbx_description
1 polymer ?
#
loop_
_entity_poly.entity_id
_entity_poly.type
_entity_poly.pdbx_seq_one_letter_code
_entity_poly.pdbx_strand_id
1 'polypeptide(L)'
;MNNLTIIFNAYHSRKSLLKVLINLKKYKIIIVENSLDREIKKEIEKKYPNVKVIIPKENLGLARGYNLAIKHSKTKYVFLNNPDMKISNKSITRLMFCAKKIKNFGVIAPIYRN
;
A
#
# COMPACT_ATOMS: atom_id res chain seq x y z
N MET A 1 0.07 8.75 10.88
CA MET A 1 -1.23 8.12 11.09
C MET A 1 -1.07 6.68 11.52
N ASN A 2 -1.41 6.42 12.77
CA ASN A 2 -1.10 5.13 13.39
C ASN A 2 -2.10 4.02 13.10
N ASN A 3 -3.27 4.36 12.54
CA ASN A 3 -4.34 3.39 12.29
C ASN A 3 -4.48 2.98 10.83
N LEU A 4 -3.56 3.40 9.98
CA LEU A 4 -3.63 3.14 8.55
C LEU A 4 -2.36 2.47 8.05
N THR A 5 -2.52 1.41 7.27
CA THR A 5 -1.45 0.81 6.49
C THR A 5 -1.80 0.95 5.01
N ILE A 6 -0.88 1.49 4.22
CA ILE A 6 -1.03 1.54 2.77
C ILE A 6 -0.42 0.27 2.19
N ILE A 7 -1.15 -0.39 1.32
CA ILE A 7 -0.74 -1.65 0.73
C ILE A 7 -0.59 -1.50 -0.77
N PHE A 8 0.55 -1.91 -1.29
CA PHE A 8 0.79 -2.03 -2.72
C PHE A 8 0.97 -3.50 -3.08
N ASN A 9 0.29 -3.93 -4.12
CA ASN A 9 0.49 -5.25 -4.71
C ASN A 9 1.22 -5.04 -6.03
N ALA A 10 2.50 -5.39 -6.07
CA ALA A 10 3.42 -4.99 -7.13
C ALA A 10 3.86 -6.16 -8.00
N TYR A 11 4.00 -5.91 -9.29
CA TYR A 11 4.58 -6.84 -10.25
C TYR A 11 5.37 -6.02 -11.27
N HIS A 12 6.70 -6.17 -11.25
CA HIS A 12 7.61 -5.39 -12.09
C HIS A 12 7.34 -3.87 -12.03
N SER A 13 7.14 -3.36 -10.81
CA SER A 13 6.68 -1.99 -10.59
C SER A 13 7.70 -1.10 -9.89
N ARG A 14 8.99 -1.43 -9.99
CA ARG A 14 10.05 -0.69 -9.28
C ARG A 14 9.98 0.81 -9.50
N LYS A 15 9.89 1.22 -10.76
CA LYS A 15 9.90 2.65 -11.12
C LYS A 15 8.70 3.40 -10.53
N SER A 16 7.52 2.80 -10.64
CA SER A 16 6.29 3.38 -10.09
C SER A 16 6.33 3.44 -8.57
N LEU A 17 6.83 2.38 -7.92
CA LEU A 17 6.96 2.36 -6.47
C LEU A 17 7.88 3.48 -5.97
N LEU A 18 9.04 3.65 -6.58
CA LEU A 18 9.97 4.70 -6.17
C LEU A 18 9.39 6.10 -6.33
N LYS A 19 8.53 6.31 -7.32
CA LYS A 19 7.86 7.59 -7.50
C LYS A 19 6.81 7.88 -6.43
N VAL A 20 6.04 6.86 -6.04
CA VAL A 20 4.95 7.07 -5.09
C VAL A 20 5.43 7.09 -3.65
N LEU A 21 6.43 6.29 -3.30
CA LEU A 21 6.90 6.16 -1.92
C LEU A 21 7.51 7.45 -1.36
N ILE A 22 8.09 8.28 -2.21
CA ILE A 22 8.72 9.52 -1.77
C ILE A 22 7.76 10.46 -1.04
N ASN A 23 6.47 10.40 -1.37
CA ASN A 23 5.45 11.24 -0.78
C ASN A 23 4.69 10.56 0.36
N LEU A 24 5.06 9.33 0.72
CA LEU A 24 4.31 8.53 1.70
C LEU A 24 5.17 8.13 2.90
N LYS A 25 6.21 8.90 3.22
CA LYS A 25 7.18 8.54 4.27
C LYS A 25 6.58 8.49 5.67
N LYS A 26 5.46 9.16 5.92
CA LYS A 26 4.82 9.20 7.25
C LYS A 26 3.85 8.04 7.48
N TYR A 27 3.61 7.18 6.49
CA TYR A 27 2.66 6.09 6.60
C TYR A 27 3.37 4.75 6.77
N LYS A 28 2.69 3.81 7.44
CA LYS A 28 3.11 2.41 7.41
C LYS A 28 2.74 1.83 6.05
N ILE A 29 3.67 1.16 5.40
CA ILE A 29 3.47 0.64 4.05
C ILE A 29 3.90 -0.82 4.01
N ILE A 30 3.06 -1.65 3.39
CA ILE A 30 3.38 -3.04 3.07
C ILE A 30 3.30 -3.20 1.56
N ILE A 31 4.34 -3.78 0.98
CA ILE A 31 4.37 -4.09 -0.45
C ILE A 31 4.49 -5.59 -0.61
N VAL A 32 3.60 -6.20 -1.39
CA VAL A 32 3.76 -7.58 -1.85
C VAL A 32 4.41 -7.54 -3.22
N GLU A 33 5.63 -8.07 -3.32
CA GLU A 33 6.44 -8.00 -4.53
C GLU A 33 6.31 -9.31 -5.31
N ASN A 34 5.36 -9.37 -6.25
CA ASN A 34 4.99 -10.58 -6.98
C ASN A 34 5.95 -10.97 -8.11
N SER A 35 6.88 -10.10 -8.49
CA SER A 35 7.94 -10.47 -9.44
C SER A 35 9.12 -11.18 -8.74
N LEU A 36 9.03 -11.37 -7.42
CA LEU A 36 9.99 -12.12 -6.60
C LEU A 36 11.40 -11.53 -6.62
N ASP A 37 11.50 -10.22 -6.84
CA ASP A 37 12.78 -9.53 -6.97
C ASP A 37 13.30 -9.08 -5.60
N ARG A 38 14.31 -9.80 -5.10
CA ARG A 38 14.91 -9.52 -3.79
C ARG A 38 15.73 -8.23 -3.77
N GLU A 39 16.22 -7.79 -4.93
CA GLU A 39 16.96 -6.53 -5.01
C GLU A 39 16.03 -5.32 -4.80
N ILE A 40 14.80 -5.40 -5.31
CA ILE A 40 13.79 -4.38 -5.06
C ILE A 40 13.50 -4.28 -3.54
N LYS A 41 13.37 -5.42 -2.87
CA LYS A 41 13.16 -5.45 -1.43
C LYS A 41 14.29 -4.76 -0.68
N LYS A 42 15.54 -5.10 -1.00
CA LYS A 42 16.71 -4.50 -0.35
C LYS A 42 16.78 -3.00 -0.58
N GLU A 43 16.57 -2.57 -1.82
CA GLU A 43 16.62 -1.16 -2.20
C GLU A 43 15.57 -0.34 -1.46
N ILE A 44 14.33 -0.80 -1.48
CA ILE A 44 13.20 -0.07 -0.90
C ILE A 44 13.30 -0.03 0.63
N GLU A 45 13.56 -1.15 1.27
CA GLU A 45 13.64 -1.20 2.72
C GLU A 45 14.82 -0.40 3.28
N LYS A 46 15.91 -0.31 2.53
CA LYS A 46 17.05 0.52 2.91
C LYS A 46 16.70 2.01 2.83
N LYS A 47 16.00 2.41 1.76
CA LYS A 47 15.68 3.82 1.51
C LYS A 47 14.50 4.32 2.33
N TYR A 48 13.52 3.44 2.59
CA TYR A 48 12.27 3.81 3.25
C TYR A 48 12.04 2.91 4.47
N PRO A 49 12.45 3.34 5.68
CA PRO A 49 12.30 2.54 6.91
C PRO A 49 10.84 2.24 7.28
N ASN A 50 9.90 3.02 6.74
CA ASN A 50 8.46 2.84 6.99
C ASN A 50 7.83 1.75 6.12
N VAL A 51 8.61 1.12 5.23
CA VAL A 51 8.11 0.16 4.25
C VAL A 51 8.63 -1.24 4.59
N LYS A 52 7.71 -2.22 4.54
CA LYS A 52 8.02 -3.64 4.61
C LYS A 52 7.66 -4.27 3.26
N VAL A 53 8.60 -4.94 2.64
CA VAL A 53 8.38 -5.66 1.38
C VAL A 53 8.30 -7.15 1.68
N ILE A 54 7.22 -7.79 1.24
CA ILE A 54 7.00 -9.23 1.37
C ILE A 54 7.21 -9.86 0.00
N ILE A 55 8.09 -10.86 -0.06
CA ILE A 55 8.29 -11.64 -1.28
C ILE A 55 7.59 -12.98 -1.09
N PRO A 56 6.49 -13.23 -1.81
CA PRO A 56 5.79 -14.51 -1.70
C PRO A 56 6.59 -15.62 -2.38
N LYS A 57 6.15 -16.86 -2.19
CA LYS A 57 6.82 -18.01 -2.83
C LYS A 57 6.61 -18.04 -4.33
N GLU A 58 5.53 -17.46 -4.81
CA GLU A 58 5.17 -17.38 -6.21
C GLU A 58 4.35 -16.11 -6.46
N ASN A 59 4.13 -15.75 -7.72
CA ASN A 59 3.25 -14.64 -8.05
C ASN A 59 1.82 -14.99 -7.62
N LEU A 60 1.30 -14.26 -6.65
CA LEU A 60 -0.03 -14.51 -6.09
C LEU A 60 -1.17 -13.85 -6.88
N GLY A 61 -0.85 -12.96 -7.81
CA GLY A 61 -1.85 -12.14 -8.48
C GLY A 61 -2.44 -11.08 -7.57
N LEU A 62 -3.56 -10.50 -7.97
CA LEU A 62 -4.12 -9.31 -7.30
C LEU A 62 -4.75 -9.65 -5.94
N ALA A 63 -5.77 -10.50 -5.93
CA ALA A 63 -6.56 -10.75 -4.72
C ALA A 63 -5.73 -11.45 -3.63
N ARG A 64 -4.99 -12.49 -3.97
CA ARG A 64 -4.16 -13.23 -3.03
C ARG A 64 -3.01 -12.38 -2.50
N GLY A 65 -2.46 -11.52 -3.36
CA GLY A 65 -1.42 -10.57 -2.95
C GLY A 65 -1.91 -9.58 -1.92
N TYR A 66 -3.04 -8.96 -2.15
CA TYR A 66 -3.66 -8.06 -1.18
C TYR A 66 -4.01 -8.78 0.13
N ASN A 67 -4.56 -10.00 0.04
CA ASN A 67 -4.90 -10.77 1.23
C ASN A 67 -3.67 -11.08 2.08
N LEU A 68 -2.55 -11.39 1.46
CA LEU A 68 -1.30 -11.62 2.18
C LEU A 68 -0.86 -10.36 2.93
N ALA A 69 -0.90 -9.21 2.29
CA ALA A 69 -0.53 -7.95 2.90
C ALA A 69 -1.46 -7.58 4.06
N ILE A 70 -2.76 -7.74 3.87
CA ILE A 70 -3.75 -7.47 4.91
C ILE A 70 -3.49 -8.34 6.14
N LYS A 71 -3.15 -9.60 5.94
CA LYS A 71 -2.83 -10.52 7.02
C LYS A 71 -1.64 -10.04 7.86
N HIS A 72 -0.68 -9.35 7.24
CA HIS A 72 0.49 -8.80 7.93
C HIS A 72 0.25 -7.40 8.49
N SER A 73 -0.87 -6.77 8.16
CA SER A 73 -1.21 -5.45 8.68
C SER A 73 -1.69 -5.56 10.13
N LYS A 74 -1.28 -4.58 10.94
CA LYS A 74 -1.66 -4.51 12.36
C LYS A 74 -2.50 -3.27 12.66
N THR A 75 -2.91 -2.54 11.64
CA THR A 75 -3.69 -1.32 11.82
C THR A 75 -5.18 -1.57 11.59
N LYS A 76 -6.01 -0.68 12.11
CA LYS A 76 -7.47 -0.79 11.98
C LYS A 76 -7.93 -0.68 10.53
N TYR A 77 -7.26 0.17 9.75
CA TYR A 77 -7.60 0.43 8.35
C TYR A 77 -6.46 0.05 7.44
N VAL A 78 -6.80 -0.40 6.25
CA VAL A 78 -5.86 -0.62 5.16
C VAL A 78 -6.32 0.17 3.93
N PHE A 79 -5.37 0.69 3.19
CA PHE A 79 -5.62 1.38 1.93
C PHE A 79 -4.93 0.61 0.81
N LEU A 80 -5.73 0.05 -0.09
CA LEU A 80 -5.22 -0.71 -1.22
C LEU A 80 -4.94 0.22 -2.39
N ASN A 81 -3.72 0.25 -2.87
CA ASN A 81 -3.32 1.14 -3.94
C ASN A 81 -2.47 0.42 -4.97
N ASN A 82 -2.66 0.74 -6.24
CA ASN A 82 -1.80 0.25 -7.31
C ASN A 82 -0.52 1.09 -7.36
N PRO A 83 0.65 0.48 -7.64
CA PRO A 83 1.91 1.23 -7.66
C PRO A 83 1.96 2.39 -8.66
N ASP A 84 1.24 2.30 -9.77
CA ASP A 84 1.23 3.33 -10.81
C ASP A 84 0.21 4.44 -10.58
N MET A 85 -0.59 4.35 -9.52
CA MET A 85 -1.56 5.39 -9.18
C MET A 85 -0.98 6.35 -8.17
N LYS A 86 -0.98 7.63 -8.52
CA LYS A 86 -0.58 8.69 -7.59
C LYS A 86 -1.68 8.93 -6.58
N ILE A 87 -1.31 8.99 -5.31
CA ILE A 87 -2.23 9.36 -4.26
C ILE A 87 -1.60 10.49 -3.45
N SER A 88 -2.39 11.52 -3.15
CA SER A 88 -1.93 12.65 -2.34
C SER A 88 -2.21 12.41 -0.86
N ASN A 89 -1.39 13.02 0.00
CA ASN A 89 -1.65 13.04 1.44
C ASN A 89 -3.03 13.61 1.76
N LYS A 90 -3.46 14.59 1.00
CA LYS A 90 -4.78 15.22 1.16
C LYS A 90 -5.92 14.22 0.90
N SER A 91 -5.81 13.42 -0.14
CA SER A 91 -6.80 12.38 -0.45
C SER A 91 -6.86 11.31 0.64
N ILE A 92 -5.71 10.88 1.13
CA ILE A 92 -5.64 9.90 2.23
C ILE A 92 -6.31 10.47 3.48
N THR A 93 -6.01 11.71 3.83
CA THR A 93 -6.58 12.38 5.00
C THR A 93 -8.10 12.48 4.89
N ARG A 94 -8.62 12.82 3.72
CA ARG A 94 -10.06 12.90 3.48
C ARG A 94 -10.74 11.54 3.61
N LEU A 95 -10.14 10.49 3.05
CA LEU A 95 -10.67 9.14 3.17
C LEU A 95 -10.70 8.68 4.62
N MET A 96 -9.66 8.95 5.37
CA MET A 96 -9.60 8.61 6.80
C MET A 96 -10.64 9.38 7.61
N PHE A 97 -10.86 10.65 7.28
CA PHE A 97 -11.88 11.45 7.93
C PHE A 97 -13.28 10.86 7.70
N CYS A 98 -13.58 10.45 6.46
CA CYS A 98 -14.83 9.77 6.12
C CYS A 98 -14.95 8.43 6.83
N ALA A 99 -13.87 7.65 6.88
CA ALA A 99 -13.87 6.34 7.52
C ALA A 99 -14.21 6.43 9.02
N LYS A 100 -13.72 7.46 9.70
CA LYS A 100 -13.98 7.65 11.13
C LYS A 100 -15.43 8.04 11.41
N LYS A 101 -16.11 8.67 10.47
CA LYS A 101 -17.51 9.09 10.62
C LYS A 101 -18.50 7.98 10.31
N ILE A 102 -18.15 7.04 9.46
CA ILE A 102 -19.03 5.97 9.02
C ILE A 102 -18.78 4.75 9.88
N LYS A 103 -19.81 4.26 10.56
CA LYS A 103 -19.72 3.03 11.34
C LYS A 103 -20.09 1.84 10.46
N ASN A 104 -19.45 0.70 10.70
CA ASN A 104 -19.79 -0.58 10.07
C ASN A 104 -19.67 -0.58 8.54
N PHE A 105 -18.62 0.07 8.00
CA PHE A 105 -18.36 -0.03 6.58
C PHE A 105 -17.36 -1.16 6.28
N GLY A 106 -17.48 -1.75 5.09
CA GLY A 106 -16.48 -2.68 4.58
C GLY A 106 -15.43 -2.01 3.71
N VAL A 107 -15.87 -1.22 2.73
CA VAL A 107 -14.99 -0.57 1.76
C VAL A 107 -15.44 0.87 1.53
N ILE A 108 -14.46 1.78 1.47
CA ILE A 108 -14.66 3.15 1.03
C ILE A 108 -13.69 3.41 -0.11
N ALA A 109 -14.17 3.97 -1.20
CA ALA A 109 -13.34 4.28 -2.35
C ALA A 109 -13.54 5.73 -2.81
N PRO A 110 -12.48 6.38 -3.33
CA PRO A 110 -12.65 7.69 -3.92
C PRO A 110 -13.41 7.62 -5.24
N ILE A 111 -14.08 8.71 -5.59
CA ILE A 111 -14.75 8.83 -6.87
C ILE A 111 -13.77 9.44 -7.86
N TYR A 112 -13.56 8.77 -8.99
CA TYR A 112 -12.75 9.32 -10.08
C TYR A 112 -13.60 10.22 -10.94
N ARG A 113 -13.07 11.40 -11.22
CA ARG A 113 -13.69 12.34 -12.16
C ARG A 113 -12.76 12.49 -13.35
N ASN A 114 -13.30 12.29 -14.54
CA ASN A 114 -12.58 12.53 -15.79
C ASN A 114 -12.54 14.04 -16.09
#